data_f96dcb0b65e4c6a6f09faf72c439c7a5
#
_entry.id   f96dcb0b65e4c6a6f09faf72c439c7a5
#
_cell.length_a   1.000
_cell.length_b   1.000
_cell.length_c   1.000
_cell.angle_alpha   90.00
_cell.angle_beta   90.00
_cell.angle_gamma   90.00
#
_symmetry.space_group_name_H-M   'P 1'
#
loop_
_entity.id
_entity.type
_entity.pdbx_description
1 polymer ?
#
loop_
_entity_poly.entity_id
_entity_poly.type
_entity_poly.pdbx_seq_one_letter_code
_entity_poly.pdbx_strand_id
1 'polypeptide(L)'
;MLKDDITQIRKDRHKKTQEDFTPPEVLEVMFDGVDESLYTNFKKTFCDPCIGTGNIYLWVLEKRLENCNSANDVYKAISSMYGTELMADNVRECKQNILMTLLRFSADKDWDLKDKKIVNIIDKNIVCTDTFKWDYENWKQCE
;
A
#
# COMPACT_ATOMS: atom_id res chain seq x y z
N MET A 1 -20.05 -15.24 -14.61
CA MET A 1 -19.56 -16.40 -13.85
C MET A 1 -18.37 -16.06 -13.00
N LEU A 2 -17.21 -15.76 -13.56
CA LEU A 2 -16.02 -15.40 -12.78
C LEU A 2 -16.20 -14.20 -11.83
N LYS A 3 -16.95 -13.18 -12.24
CA LYS A 3 -17.19 -11.97 -11.44
C LYS A 3 -18.07 -12.26 -10.23
N ASP A 4 -19.07 -13.12 -10.40
CA ASP A 4 -19.98 -13.50 -9.30
C ASP A 4 -19.27 -14.43 -8.32
N ASP A 5 -18.41 -15.33 -8.82
CA ASP A 5 -17.62 -16.23 -8.00
C ASP A 5 -16.61 -15.45 -7.13
N ILE A 6 -15.94 -14.47 -7.72
CA ILE A 6 -15.01 -13.59 -6.99
C ILE A 6 -15.76 -12.79 -5.92
N THR A 7 -16.93 -12.28 -6.24
CA THR A 7 -17.76 -11.53 -5.30
C THR A 7 -18.21 -12.41 -4.15
N GLN A 8 -18.59 -13.65 -4.42
CA GLN A 8 -18.98 -14.62 -3.38
C GLN A 8 -17.81 -15.00 -2.49
N ILE A 9 -16.64 -15.26 -3.07
CA ILE A 9 -15.41 -15.55 -2.33
C ILE A 9 -15.05 -14.39 -1.38
N ARG A 10 -15.17 -13.15 -1.85
CA ARG A 10 -14.92 -11.96 -1.04
C ARG A 10 -15.92 -11.83 0.12
N LYS A 11 -17.19 -12.11 -0.13
CA LYS A 11 -18.22 -12.10 0.92
C LYS A 11 -17.97 -13.17 1.97
N ASP A 12 -17.61 -14.38 1.55
CA ASP A 12 -17.35 -15.50 2.45
C ASP A 12 -16.09 -15.23 3.28
N ARG A 13 -15.06 -14.65 2.66
CA ARG A 13 -13.84 -14.24 3.34
C ARG A 13 -14.12 -13.14 4.36
N HIS A 14 -14.94 -12.13 4.02
CA HIS A 14 -15.34 -11.06 4.93
C HIS A 14 -16.00 -11.62 6.20
N LYS A 15 -16.93 -12.57 6.06
CA LYS A 15 -17.56 -13.25 7.20
C LYS A 15 -16.56 -14.00 8.08
N LYS A 16 -15.52 -14.57 7.45
CA LYS A 16 -14.52 -15.42 8.12
C LYS A 16 -13.43 -14.59 8.79
N THR A 17 -12.94 -13.53 8.14
CA THR A 17 -11.77 -12.74 8.55
C THR A 17 -12.09 -11.29 8.90
N GLN A 18 -13.34 -10.84 8.69
CA GLN A 18 -13.78 -9.46 8.86
C GLN A 18 -12.95 -8.46 8.02
N GLU A 19 -12.61 -8.86 6.79
CA GLU A 19 -11.93 -7.99 5.84
C GLU A 19 -12.89 -6.93 5.31
N ASP A 20 -12.63 -5.67 5.65
CA ASP A 20 -13.37 -4.52 5.15
C ASP A 20 -12.50 -3.65 4.24
N PHE A 21 -13.13 -3.12 3.19
CA PHE A 21 -12.51 -2.13 2.33
C PHE A 21 -12.97 -0.74 2.75
N THR A 22 -12.02 0.15 3.01
CA THR A 22 -12.32 1.51 3.45
C THR A 22 -12.78 2.36 2.25
N PRO A 23 -14.02 2.88 2.25
CA PRO A 23 -14.48 3.76 1.17
C PRO A 23 -13.71 5.09 1.13
N PRO A 24 -13.61 5.75 -0.05
CA PRO A 24 -12.92 7.03 -0.18
C PRO A 24 -13.43 8.13 0.76
N GLU A 25 -14.74 8.18 1.00
CA GLU A 25 -15.36 9.16 1.89
C GLU A 25 -14.87 8.99 3.34
N VAL A 26 -14.67 7.74 3.76
CA VAL A 26 -14.13 7.41 5.08
C VAL A 26 -12.66 7.79 5.17
N LEU A 27 -11.89 7.57 4.10
CA LEU A 27 -10.48 7.96 4.04
C LEU A 27 -10.30 9.47 4.20
N GLU A 28 -11.13 10.28 3.55
CA GLU A 28 -11.11 11.73 3.72
C GLU A 28 -11.30 12.15 5.17
N VAL A 29 -12.23 11.50 5.88
CA VAL A 29 -12.49 11.78 7.30
C VAL A 29 -11.33 11.30 8.17
N MET A 30 -10.82 10.09 7.92
CA MET A 30 -9.70 9.51 8.71
C MET A 30 -8.44 10.36 8.64
N PHE A 31 -8.14 10.95 7.47
CA PHE A 31 -6.95 11.75 7.26
C PHE A 31 -7.18 13.25 7.43
N ASP A 32 -8.40 13.66 7.81
CA ASP A 32 -8.66 15.06 8.17
C ASP A 32 -7.83 15.43 9.40
N GLY A 33 -7.09 16.52 9.29
CA GLY A 33 -6.20 16.98 10.37
C GLY A 33 -4.86 16.26 10.46
N VAL A 34 -4.57 15.31 9.59
CA VAL A 34 -3.24 14.72 9.50
C VAL A 34 -2.25 15.78 8.99
N ASP A 35 -1.07 15.82 9.60
CA ASP A 35 -0.03 16.78 9.22
C ASP A 35 0.38 16.57 7.76
N GLU A 36 0.38 17.64 6.98
CA GLU A 36 0.78 17.64 5.56
C GLU A 36 2.17 17.06 5.32
N SER A 37 3.04 17.08 6.34
CA SER A 37 4.38 16.51 6.23
C SER A 37 4.37 15.00 5.98
N LEU A 38 3.27 14.29 6.29
CA LEU A 38 3.14 12.87 5.89
C LEU A 38 3.25 12.71 4.38
N TYR A 39 2.75 13.67 3.62
CA TYR A 39 2.72 13.63 2.16
C TYR A 39 3.92 14.32 1.50
N THR A 40 4.60 15.21 2.21
CA THR A 40 5.69 16.04 1.66
C THR A 40 7.07 15.64 2.15
N ASN A 41 7.18 15.06 3.33
CA ASN A 41 8.45 14.59 3.91
C ASN A 41 8.54 13.07 3.80
N PHE A 42 9.23 12.58 2.76
CA PHE A 42 9.35 11.15 2.47
C PHE A 42 10.23 10.38 3.48
N LYS A 43 10.85 11.05 4.43
CA LYS A 43 11.53 10.41 5.57
C LYS A 43 10.55 9.95 6.63
N LYS A 44 9.33 10.50 6.67
CA LYS A 44 8.29 10.04 7.59
C LYS A 44 7.79 8.67 7.20
N THR A 45 7.75 7.78 8.18
CA THR A 45 7.29 6.41 7.99
C THR A 45 5.76 6.34 8.03
N PHE A 46 5.21 5.61 7.08
CA PHE A 46 3.80 5.20 7.09
C PHE A 46 3.74 3.67 7.15
N CYS A 47 2.88 3.13 8.00
CA CYS A 47 2.67 1.68 8.09
C CYS A 47 1.19 1.36 8.26
N ASP A 48 0.69 0.45 7.44
CA ASP A 48 -0.66 -0.13 7.60
C ASP A 48 -0.51 -1.60 8.00
N PRO A 49 -0.78 -1.94 9.28
CA PRO A 49 -0.61 -3.31 9.78
C PRO A 49 -1.68 -4.30 9.31
N CYS A 50 -2.74 -3.82 8.66
CA CYS A 50 -3.80 -4.64 8.05
C CYS A 50 -4.11 -4.07 6.67
N ILE A 51 -3.11 -4.09 5.80
CA ILE A 51 -3.13 -3.33 4.55
C ILE A 51 -4.21 -3.79 3.56
N GLY A 52 -4.65 -5.06 3.64
CA GLY A 52 -5.63 -5.62 2.70
C GLY A 52 -5.14 -5.53 1.27
N THR A 53 -5.94 -4.97 0.39
CA THR A 53 -5.58 -4.72 -1.01
C THR A 53 -4.98 -3.33 -1.24
N GLY A 54 -4.77 -2.55 -0.17
CA GLY A 54 -3.99 -1.33 -0.18
C GLY A 54 -4.76 -0.03 -0.28
N ASN A 55 -6.06 0.02 0.03
CA ASN A 55 -6.87 1.24 -0.12
C ASN A 55 -6.30 2.42 0.68
N ILE A 56 -5.97 2.21 1.94
CA ILE A 56 -5.41 3.27 2.79
C ILE A 56 -4.00 3.65 2.33
N TYR A 57 -3.18 2.64 2.05
CA TYR A 57 -1.82 2.85 1.52
C TYR A 57 -1.86 3.69 0.23
N LEU A 58 -2.73 3.34 -0.71
CA LEU A 58 -2.84 4.03 -2.00
C LEU A 58 -3.31 5.47 -1.85
N TRP A 59 -4.19 5.75 -0.88
CA TRP A 59 -4.58 7.11 -0.55
C TRP A 59 -3.37 7.98 -0.18
N VAL A 60 -2.53 7.49 0.72
CA VAL A 60 -1.30 8.19 1.14
C VAL A 60 -0.32 8.28 -0.02
N LEU A 61 -0.14 7.18 -0.76
CA LEU A 61 0.78 7.14 -1.90
C LEU A 61 0.41 8.17 -2.96
N GLU A 62 -0.85 8.25 -3.37
CA GLU A 62 -1.29 9.22 -4.38
C GLU A 62 -0.97 10.66 -3.97
N LYS A 63 -1.18 10.99 -2.69
CA LYS A 63 -0.84 12.31 -2.16
C LYS A 63 0.67 12.56 -2.14
N ARG A 64 1.47 11.56 -1.80
CA ARG A 64 2.94 11.64 -1.88
C ARG A 64 3.40 11.83 -3.32
N LEU A 65 2.81 11.13 -4.28
CA LEU A 65 3.16 11.24 -5.69
C LEU A 65 2.92 12.65 -6.23
N GLU A 66 1.88 13.33 -5.79
CA GLU A 66 1.61 14.73 -6.15
C GLU A 66 2.76 15.67 -5.74
N ASN A 67 3.53 15.31 -4.73
CA ASN A 67 4.67 16.07 -4.22
C ASN A 67 6.03 15.58 -4.74
N CYS A 68 6.04 14.60 -5.65
CA CYS A 68 7.26 14.11 -6.30
C CYS A 68 7.59 14.96 -7.52
N ASN A 69 8.87 15.28 -7.69
CA ASN A 69 9.39 16.05 -8.81
C ASN A 69 10.31 15.26 -9.74
N SER A 70 10.58 14.00 -9.40
CA SER A 70 11.49 13.13 -10.16
C SER A 70 11.22 11.66 -9.86
N ALA A 71 11.77 10.77 -10.69
CA ALA A 71 11.75 9.33 -10.43
C ALA A 71 12.40 8.99 -9.07
N ASN A 72 13.48 9.68 -8.73
CA ASN A 72 14.17 9.47 -7.45
C ASN A 72 13.29 9.82 -6.25
N ASP A 73 12.45 10.85 -6.35
CA ASP A 73 11.47 11.19 -5.32
C ASP A 73 10.44 10.07 -5.13
N VAL A 74 10.02 9.40 -6.21
CA VAL A 74 9.10 8.28 -6.14
C VAL A 74 9.71 7.13 -5.33
N TYR A 75 10.97 6.78 -5.57
CA TYR A 75 11.66 5.75 -4.80
C TYR A 75 11.73 6.10 -3.31
N LYS A 76 12.02 7.35 -2.99
CA LYS A 76 12.04 7.84 -1.60
C LYS A 76 10.65 7.75 -0.96
N ALA A 77 9.62 8.15 -1.69
CA ALA A 77 8.25 8.15 -1.20
C ALA A 77 7.77 6.76 -0.79
N ILE A 78 8.07 5.73 -1.59
CA ILE A 78 7.65 4.35 -1.30
C ILE A 78 8.58 3.63 -0.31
N SER A 79 9.84 4.04 -0.21
CA SER A 79 10.83 3.39 0.67
C SER A 79 10.49 3.51 2.15
N SER A 80 9.69 4.49 2.55
CA SER A 80 9.24 4.70 3.92
C SER A 80 7.78 4.29 4.15
N MET A 81 7.18 3.59 3.20
CA MET A 81 5.79 3.11 3.29
C MET A 81 5.77 1.59 3.42
N TYR A 82 5.09 1.10 4.44
CA TYR A 82 5.09 -0.30 4.87
C TYR A 82 3.68 -0.82 5.06
N GLY A 83 3.54 -2.14 4.94
CA GLY A 83 2.27 -2.80 5.25
C GLY A 83 2.44 -4.29 5.51
N THR A 84 1.56 -4.83 6.34
CA THR A 84 1.45 -6.26 6.59
C THR A 84 0.04 -6.75 6.31
N GLU A 85 -0.08 -8.00 5.88
CA GLU A 85 -1.36 -8.63 5.57
C GLU A 85 -1.23 -10.14 5.73
N LEU A 86 -2.21 -10.76 6.36
CA LEU A 86 -2.23 -12.21 6.62
C LEU A 86 -2.52 -13.02 5.35
N MET A 87 -3.41 -12.53 4.50
CA MET A 87 -3.91 -13.25 3.33
C MET A 87 -3.02 -13.04 2.12
N ALA A 88 -2.38 -14.10 1.63
CA ALA A 88 -1.41 -14.04 0.53
C ALA A 88 -2.00 -13.45 -0.78
N ASP A 89 -3.25 -13.71 -1.09
CA ASP A 89 -3.91 -13.18 -2.28
C ASP A 89 -4.17 -11.68 -2.16
N ASN A 90 -4.49 -11.17 -0.96
CA ASN A 90 -4.58 -9.74 -0.71
C ASN A 90 -3.21 -9.06 -0.87
N VAL A 91 -2.15 -9.69 -0.39
CA VAL A 91 -0.77 -9.17 -0.56
C VAL A 91 -0.43 -9.03 -2.05
N ARG A 92 -0.74 -10.06 -2.85
CA ARG A 92 -0.50 -10.01 -4.31
C ARG A 92 -1.30 -8.89 -4.97
N GLU A 93 -2.58 -8.78 -4.66
CA GLU A 93 -3.44 -7.72 -5.20
C GLU A 93 -2.94 -6.32 -4.77
N CYS A 94 -2.55 -6.18 -3.51
CA CYS A 94 -1.98 -4.94 -2.98
C CYS A 94 -0.72 -4.53 -3.75
N LYS A 95 0.22 -5.44 -3.93
CA LYS A 95 1.45 -5.17 -4.68
C LYS A 95 1.17 -4.78 -6.13
N GLN A 96 0.22 -5.45 -6.78
CA GLN A 96 -0.21 -5.10 -8.13
C GLN A 96 -0.83 -3.71 -8.19
N ASN A 97 -1.69 -3.37 -7.24
CA ASN A 97 -2.33 -2.05 -7.17
C ASN A 97 -1.30 -0.94 -6.97
N ILE A 98 -0.30 -1.16 -6.13
CA ILE A 98 0.80 -0.22 -5.93
C ILE A 98 1.60 -0.04 -7.22
N LEU A 99 2.02 -1.15 -7.83
CA LEU A 99 2.80 -1.11 -9.07
C LEU A 99 2.05 -0.38 -10.19
N MET A 100 0.77 -0.70 -10.39
CA MET A 100 -0.06 -0.06 -11.41
C MET A 100 -0.21 1.43 -11.18
N THR A 101 -0.36 1.86 -9.92
CA THR A 101 -0.45 3.27 -9.56
C THR A 101 0.85 4.01 -9.90
N LEU A 102 2.00 3.41 -9.56
CA LEU A 102 3.32 3.99 -9.84
C LEU A 102 3.58 4.10 -11.34
N LEU A 103 3.27 3.05 -12.10
CA LEU A 103 3.48 3.03 -13.56
C LEU A 103 2.59 4.05 -14.27
N ARG A 104 1.34 4.16 -13.85
CA ARG A 104 0.39 5.14 -14.40
C ARG A 104 0.86 6.57 -14.14
N PHE A 105 1.27 6.84 -12.91
CA PHE A 105 1.76 8.16 -12.53
C PHE A 105 3.05 8.52 -13.29
N SER A 106 4.00 7.59 -13.39
CA SER A 106 5.27 7.84 -14.10
C SER A 106 5.08 8.04 -15.60
N ALA A 107 4.12 7.35 -16.21
CA ALA A 107 3.77 7.53 -17.62
C ALA A 107 3.23 8.95 -17.87
N ASP A 108 2.35 9.44 -17.00
CA ASP A 108 1.80 10.80 -17.09
C ASP A 108 2.88 11.87 -16.96
N LYS A 109 3.94 11.61 -16.20
CA LYS A 109 5.05 12.53 -15.96
C LYS A 109 6.24 12.32 -16.91
N ASP A 110 6.17 11.28 -17.74
CA ASP A 110 7.28 10.86 -18.62
C ASP A 110 8.57 10.57 -17.84
N TRP A 111 8.44 9.98 -16.66
CA TRP A 111 9.56 9.54 -15.84
C TRP A 111 9.86 8.07 -16.05
N ASP A 112 11.15 7.72 -16.13
CA ASP A 112 11.61 6.35 -16.29
C ASP A 112 11.88 5.72 -14.92
N LEU A 113 10.85 5.02 -14.39
CA LEU A 113 11.00 4.23 -13.16
C LEU A 113 11.61 2.87 -13.51
N LYS A 114 12.64 2.49 -12.78
CA LYS A 114 13.26 1.16 -12.95
C LYS A 114 12.41 0.09 -12.26
N ASP A 115 11.80 -0.78 -13.05
CA ASP A 115 10.88 -1.81 -12.59
C ASP A 115 11.47 -2.66 -11.47
N LYS A 116 12.70 -3.12 -11.64
CA LYS A 116 13.39 -3.95 -10.65
C LYS A 116 13.56 -3.23 -9.31
N LYS A 117 13.87 -1.94 -9.35
CA LYS A 117 14.04 -1.15 -8.13
C LYS A 117 12.72 -0.98 -7.39
N ILE A 118 11.63 -0.69 -8.13
CA ILE A 118 10.29 -0.57 -7.56
C ILE A 118 9.85 -1.89 -6.94
N VAL A 119 9.96 -2.99 -7.67
CA VAL A 119 9.56 -4.32 -7.21
C VAL A 119 10.32 -4.70 -5.94
N ASN A 120 11.63 -4.45 -5.89
CA ASN A 120 12.43 -4.74 -4.70
C ASN A 120 11.95 -3.97 -3.47
N ILE A 121 11.62 -2.69 -3.63
CA ILE A 121 11.10 -1.87 -2.52
C ILE A 121 9.74 -2.40 -2.06
N ILE A 122 8.84 -2.66 -2.98
CA ILE A 122 7.48 -3.16 -2.68
C ILE A 122 7.58 -4.52 -1.97
N ASP A 123 8.38 -5.45 -2.49
CA ASP A 123 8.51 -6.79 -1.91
C ASP A 123 9.10 -6.77 -0.50
N LYS A 124 10.01 -5.85 -0.23
CA LYS A 124 10.61 -5.68 1.08
C LYS A 124 9.63 -5.06 2.09
N ASN A 125 8.81 -4.13 1.65
CA ASN A 125 7.99 -3.30 2.52
C ASN A 125 6.55 -3.78 2.69
N ILE A 126 6.04 -4.59 1.76
CA ILE A 126 4.69 -5.16 1.83
C ILE A 126 4.85 -6.67 2.08
N VAL A 127 4.46 -7.13 3.25
CA VAL A 127 4.80 -8.46 3.75
C VAL A 127 3.56 -9.27 4.07
N CYS A 128 3.57 -10.55 3.65
CA CYS A 128 2.56 -11.53 4.03
C CYS A 128 2.94 -12.14 5.38
N THR A 129 2.24 -11.75 6.44
CA THR A 129 2.53 -12.21 7.79
C THR A 129 1.34 -11.99 8.72
N ASP A 130 1.36 -12.68 9.85
CA ASP A 130 0.46 -12.35 10.96
C ASP A 130 0.90 -11.01 11.56
N THR A 131 -0.01 -10.03 11.49
CA THR A 131 0.19 -8.67 11.98
C THR A 131 0.65 -8.60 13.44
N PHE A 132 0.18 -9.55 14.28
CA PHE A 132 0.52 -9.61 15.71
C PHE A 132 1.84 -10.33 16.00
N LYS A 133 2.44 -10.96 14.98
CA LYS A 133 3.70 -11.72 15.09
C LYS A 133 4.83 -11.08 14.30
N TRP A 134 4.69 -9.81 13.95
CA TRP A 134 5.68 -9.06 13.19
C TRP A 134 6.35 -8.02 14.07
N ASP A 135 7.68 -7.96 13.99
CA ASP A 135 8.49 -6.93 14.66
C ASP A 135 8.56 -5.69 13.77
N TYR A 136 7.74 -4.69 14.06
CA TYR A 136 7.64 -3.45 13.27
C TYR A 136 8.85 -2.53 13.44
N GLU A 137 9.56 -2.65 14.55
CA GLU A 137 10.77 -1.84 14.80
C GLU A 137 11.93 -2.29 13.91
N ASN A 138 12.14 -3.61 13.83
CA ASN A 138 13.25 -4.19 13.06
C ASN A 138 12.82 -4.72 11.69
N TRP A 139 11.54 -4.67 11.39
CA TRP A 139 10.91 -5.12 10.15
C TRP A 139 11.24 -6.57 9.81
N LYS A 140 10.90 -7.47 10.73
CA LYS A 140 11.15 -8.91 10.61
C LYS A 140 10.14 -9.74 11.41
N GLN A 141 10.16 -11.06 11.21
CA GLN A 141 9.38 -11.98 12.02
C GLN A 141 9.80 -11.89 13.49
N CYS A 142 8.82 -11.98 14.41
CA CYS A 142 9.11 -12.14 15.83
C CYS A 142 9.74 -13.52 16.07
N GLU A 143 10.71 -13.56 16.95
CA GLU A 143 11.36 -14.81 17.36
C GLU A 143 10.49 -15.64 18.29
#